data_fa6fdbfa2154c7888a6613bb738b4e7c
#
_entry.id   fa6fdbfa2154c7888a6613bb738b4e7c
#
_cell.length_a   1.000
_cell.length_b   1.000
_cell.length_c   1.000
_cell.angle_alpha   90.00
_cell.angle_beta   90.00
_cell.angle_gamma   90.00
#
_symmetry.space_group_name_H-M   'P 1'
#
loop_
_entity.id
_entity.type
_entity.pdbx_description
1 polymer ?
#
loop_
_entity_poly.entity_id
_entity_poly.type
_entity_poly.pdbx_seq_one_letter_code
_entity_poly.pdbx_strand_id
1 'polypeptide(L)'
;VAEPKEKIMSKDMTIHLKYWKQAGPDVPGHFEEYTLDTVNEHMSFLEMLDVLNEELQLQGKEPVEFDYDCREGICGSCNLVINGQAHGPKAEVACCQLHMRNYKDGDKITIEPPRAAAFPIIKDLVVDRSAFDRIIEVGGYVSVKTGSAQEANALPVEKEKSDEAFEYAACIGCGACVAACPNASASLFTGAKLAHLNKFPQGEVERSNRAVAMVDQMKEEGFGDCSNFAECEAVCPKGISISAIAEMRRDYMKALVS
;
A
#
# COMPACT_ATOMS: atom_id res chain seq x y z
N VAL A 1 -49.06 -5.09 15.86
CA VAL A 1 -48.79 -5.77 14.58
C VAL A 1 -47.61 -5.03 14.00
N ALA A 2 -46.41 -5.67 14.04
CA ALA A 2 -45.22 -5.14 13.43
C ALA A 2 -45.30 -5.37 11.91
N GLU A 3 -45.19 -4.30 11.11
CA GLU A 3 -45.08 -4.44 9.66
C GLU A 3 -43.85 -5.28 9.32
N PRO A 4 -43.94 -6.18 8.33
CA PRO A 4 -42.78 -6.94 7.89
C PRO A 4 -41.78 -5.96 7.25
N LYS A 5 -40.56 -5.82 7.84
CA LYS A 5 -39.45 -5.15 7.21
C LYS A 5 -39.25 -5.81 5.84
N GLU A 6 -39.48 -5.05 4.77
CA GLU A 6 -39.08 -5.45 3.41
C GLU A 6 -37.62 -5.86 3.46
N LYS A 7 -37.38 -7.13 3.15
CA LYS A 7 -36.03 -7.65 2.94
C LYS A 7 -35.56 -6.99 1.67
N ILE A 8 -34.71 -5.97 1.81
CA ILE A 8 -33.98 -5.38 0.67
C ILE A 8 -33.15 -6.53 0.12
N MET A 9 -33.66 -7.17 -0.92
CA MET A 9 -32.89 -8.16 -1.69
C MET A 9 -31.86 -7.36 -2.47
N SER A 10 -30.59 -7.44 -2.06
CA SER A 10 -29.47 -6.90 -2.85
C SER A 10 -29.53 -7.57 -4.24
N LYS A 11 -29.50 -6.76 -5.27
CA LYS A 11 -29.47 -7.25 -6.65
C LYS A 11 -28.04 -7.65 -6.99
N ASP A 12 -27.85 -8.89 -7.43
CA ASP A 12 -26.56 -9.32 -7.94
C ASP A 12 -26.23 -8.53 -9.22
N MET A 13 -24.96 -8.22 -9.38
CA MET A 13 -24.42 -7.49 -10.51
C MET A 13 -23.60 -8.41 -11.39
N THR A 14 -23.64 -8.18 -12.68
CA THR A 14 -22.73 -8.77 -13.66
C THR A 14 -21.50 -7.88 -13.80
N ILE A 15 -20.31 -8.42 -13.56
CA ILE A 15 -19.03 -7.71 -13.66
C ILE A 15 -18.15 -8.40 -14.70
N HIS A 16 -17.61 -7.63 -15.65
CA HIS A 16 -16.68 -8.12 -16.66
C HIS A 16 -15.25 -7.86 -16.20
N LEU A 17 -14.53 -8.91 -15.85
CA LEU A 17 -13.16 -8.84 -15.36
C LEU A 17 -12.16 -9.06 -16.50
N LYS A 18 -11.11 -8.25 -16.49
CA LYS A 18 -9.90 -8.44 -17.30
C LYS A 18 -8.71 -8.41 -16.35
N TYR A 19 -8.10 -9.55 -16.09
CA TYR A 19 -7.06 -9.69 -15.08
C TYR A 19 -5.77 -10.25 -15.64
N TRP A 20 -4.65 -9.84 -15.03
CA TRP A 20 -3.33 -10.27 -15.43
C TRP A 20 -3.04 -11.68 -14.95
N LYS A 21 -2.53 -12.55 -15.86
CA LYS A 21 -2.01 -13.89 -15.57
C LYS A 21 -0.56 -13.97 -15.98
N GLN A 22 0.27 -14.52 -15.09
CA GLN A 22 1.68 -14.73 -15.32
C GLN A 22 2.19 -15.86 -14.41
N ALA A 23 2.68 -16.94 -14.99
CA ALA A 23 3.07 -18.14 -14.24
C ALA A 23 4.35 -17.99 -13.42
N GLY A 24 5.15 -16.94 -13.67
CA GLY A 24 6.40 -16.69 -12.95
C GLY A 24 7.14 -15.49 -13.51
N PRO A 25 8.24 -15.07 -12.86
CA PRO A 25 8.98 -13.84 -13.21
C PRO A 25 9.55 -13.86 -14.64
N ASP A 26 10.00 -15.04 -15.11
CA ASP A 26 10.65 -15.21 -16.42
C ASP A 26 9.66 -15.59 -17.53
N VAL A 27 8.37 -15.68 -17.23
CA VAL A 27 7.33 -16.06 -18.20
C VAL A 27 6.57 -14.81 -18.65
N PRO A 28 6.35 -14.59 -19.95
CA PRO A 28 5.51 -13.48 -20.41
C PRO A 28 4.09 -13.60 -19.86
N GLY A 29 3.61 -12.51 -19.26
CA GLY A 29 2.22 -12.44 -18.79
C GLY A 29 1.26 -12.00 -19.90
N HIS A 30 -0.02 -12.24 -19.66
CA HIS A 30 -1.11 -11.87 -20.56
C HIS A 30 -2.37 -11.53 -19.76
N PHE A 31 -3.35 -10.93 -20.41
CA PHE A 31 -4.65 -10.74 -19.82
C PHE A 31 -5.59 -11.90 -20.11
N GLU A 32 -6.35 -12.30 -19.12
CA GLU A 32 -7.51 -13.17 -19.25
C GLU A 32 -8.78 -12.38 -18.95
N GLU A 33 -9.91 -12.85 -19.49
CA GLU A 33 -11.22 -12.24 -19.30
C GLU A 33 -12.19 -13.24 -18.67
N TYR A 34 -13.03 -12.75 -17.77
CA TYR A 34 -14.07 -13.53 -17.13
C TYR A 34 -15.29 -12.66 -16.81
N THR A 35 -16.48 -13.26 -16.82
CA THR A 35 -17.70 -12.57 -16.43
C THR A 35 -18.28 -13.25 -15.19
N LEU A 36 -18.44 -12.47 -14.12
CA LEU A 36 -19.11 -12.89 -12.89
C LEU A 36 -20.52 -12.32 -12.85
N ASP A 37 -21.53 -13.18 -12.67
CA ASP A 37 -22.95 -12.80 -12.62
C ASP A 37 -23.52 -12.75 -11.20
N THR A 38 -22.71 -13.09 -10.20
CA THR A 38 -23.12 -13.30 -8.79
C THR A 38 -22.47 -12.31 -7.83
N VAL A 39 -22.04 -11.14 -8.33
CA VAL A 39 -21.35 -10.14 -7.51
C VAL A 39 -22.37 -9.32 -6.73
N ASN A 40 -22.26 -9.36 -5.40
CA ASN A 40 -23.10 -8.58 -4.51
C ASN A 40 -22.45 -7.23 -4.17
N GLU A 41 -23.23 -6.16 -4.11
CA GLU A 41 -22.74 -4.81 -3.78
C GLU A 41 -22.06 -4.70 -2.40
N HIS A 42 -22.35 -5.60 -1.48
CA HIS A 42 -21.79 -5.62 -0.12
C HIS A 42 -20.46 -6.38 -0.04
N MET A 43 -20.10 -7.15 -1.06
CA MET A 43 -18.79 -7.81 -1.11
C MET A 43 -17.66 -6.78 -1.15
N SER A 44 -16.54 -7.10 -0.53
CA SER A 44 -15.28 -6.44 -0.80
C SER A 44 -14.72 -6.86 -2.17
N PHE A 45 -13.79 -6.09 -2.70
CA PHE A 45 -13.12 -6.42 -3.96
C PHE A 45 -12.37 -7.76 -3.89
N LEU A 46 -11.79 -8.09 -2.72
CA LEU A 46 -11.11 -9.36 -2.53
C LEU A 46 -12.09 -10.54 -2.45
N GLU A 47 -13.27 -10.35 -1.84
CA GLU A 47 -14.31 -11.39 -1.84
C GLU A 47 -14.81 -11.67 -3.26
N MET A 48 -14.92 -10.65 -4.11
CA MET A 48 -15.22 -10.86 -5.54
C MET A 48 -14.13 -11.70 -6.22
N LEU A 49 -12.84 -11.48 -5.90
CA LEU A 49 -11.73 -12.31 -6.42
C LEU A 49 -11.78 -13.75 -5.85
N ASP A 50 -12.20 -13.92 -4.60
CA ASP A 50 -12.42 -15.26 -4.03
C ASP A 50 -13.51 -16.01 -4.83
N VAL A 51 -14.63 -15.34 -5.16
CA VAL A 51 -15.70 -15.91 -6.00
C VAL A 51 -15.18 -16.27 -7.40
N LEU A 52 -14.40 -15.37 -8.03
CA LEU A 52 -13.75 -15.68 -9.31
C LEU A 52 -12.91 -16.96 -9.21
N ASN A 53 -12.10 -17.08 -8.18
CA ASN A 53 -11.23 -18.24 -7.99
C ASN A 53 -12.01 -19.53 -7.73
N GLU A 54 -13.12 -19.46 -6.97
CA GLU A 54 -14.01 -20.60 -6.77
C GLU A 54 -14.61 -21.07 -8.11
N GLU A 55 -15.13 -20.16 -8.93
CA GLU A 55 -15.69 -20.50 -10.24
C GLU A 55 -14.65 -21.05 -11.22
N LEU A 56 -13.42 -20.50 -11.23
CA LEU A 56 -12.33 -21.03 -12.04
C LEU A 56 -11.98 -22.47 -11.63
N GLN A 57 -11.87 -22.74 -10.33
CA GLN A 57 -11.58 -24.09 -9.81
C GLN A 57 -12.68 -25.09 -10.14
N LEU A 58 -13.96 -24.70 -10.03
CA LEU A 58 -15.10 -25.55 -10.43
C LEU A 58 -15.07 -25.91 -11.94
N GLN A 59 -14.48 -25.04 -12.77
CA GLN A 59 -14.26 -25.30 -14.19
C GLN A 59 -12.96 -26.07 -14.48
N GLY A 60 -12.18 -26.44 -13.46
CA GLY A 60 -10.88 -27.10 -13.61
C GLY A 60 -9.78 -26.17 -14.16
N LYS A 61 -9.98 -24.85 -14.03
CA LYS A 61 -8.99 -23.82 -14.40
C LYS A 61 -8.13 -23.43 -13.20
N GLU A 62 -6.94 -22.92 -13.47
CA GLU A 62 -6.05 -22.43 -12.43
C GLU A 62 -6.57 -21.10 -11.85
N PRO A 63 -6.63 -20.95 -10.51
CA PRO A 63 -7.05 -19.71 -9.87
C PRO A 63 -6.03 -18.58 -10.12
N VAL A 64 -6.45 -17.35 -9.90
CA VAL A 64 -5.59 -16.16 -9.94
C VAL A 64 -4.94 -15.98 -8.58
N GLU A 65 -3.62 -15.92 -8.56
CA GLU A 65 -2.87 -15.61 -7.33
C GLU A 65 -2.92 -14.12 -7.03
N PHE A 66 -3.29 -13.77 -5.80
CA PHE A 66 -3.25 -12.41 -5.27
C PHE A 66 -2.95 -12.41 -3.77
N ASP A 67 -2.28 -11.36 -3.30
CA ASP A 67 -1.92 -11.23 -1.88
C ASP A 67 -3.08 -10.67 -1.05
N TYR A 68 -3.30 -11.30 0.09
CA TYR A 68 -4.16 -10.80 1.15
C TYR A 68 -3.77 -11.37 2.50
N ASP A 69 -4.07 -10.64 3.58
CA ASP A 69 -3.85 -11.12 4.94
C ASP A 69 -4.93 -10.55 5.88
N CYS A 70 -4.74 -9.35 6.41
CA CYS A 70 -5.61 -8.80 7.46
C CYS A 70 -7.07 -8.56 7.03
N ARG A 71 -7.34 -8.27 5.78
CA ARG A 71 -8.64 -7.81 5.22
C ARG A 71 -9.25 -6.61 5.96
N GLU A 72 -8.43 -5.86 6.72
CA GLU A 72 -8.83 -4.69 7.53
C GLU A 72 -8.11 -3.40 7.11
N GLY A 73 -7.36 -3.42 6.01
CA GLY A 73 -6.66 -2.26 5.48
C GLY A 73 -5.44 -1.83 6.30
N ILE A 74 -4.78 -2.72 7.02
CA ILE A 74 -3.66 -2.40 7.92
C ILE A 74 -2.34 -3.12 7.61
N CYS A 75 -2.34 -4.21 6.84
CA CYS A 75 -1.11 -4.99 6.57
C CYS A 75 -0.38 -4.60 5.28
N GLY A 76 -1.06 -3.94 4.33
CA GLY A 76 -0.47 -3.51 3.06
C GLY A 76 -0.30 -4.60 2.00
N SER A 77 -0.74 -5.86 2.23
CA SER A 77 -0.55 -6.96 1.27
C SER A 77 -1.41 -6.81 0.01
N CYS A 78 -2.65 -6.35 0.16
CA CYS A 78 -3.70 -6.39 -0.86
C CYS A 78 -3.60 -5.32 -1.95
N ASN A 79 -2.42 -4.76 -2.24
CA ASN A 79 -2.29 -3.74 -3.28
C ASN A 79 -2.47 -4.34 -4.67
N LEU A 80 -3.47 -3.84 -5.40
CA LEU A 80 -3.75 -4.16 -6.79
C LEU A 80 -3.94 -2.85 -7.57
N VAL A 81 -3.60 -2.87 -8.86
CA VAL A 81 -3.93 -1.75 -9.76
C VAL A 81 -5.26 -2.08 -10.45
N ILE A 82 -6.29 -1.29 -10.16
CA ILE A 82 -7.64 -1.51 -10.63
C ILE A 82 -8.01 -0.36 -11.57
N ASN A 83 -8.28 -0.68 -12.83
CA ASN A 83 -8.53 0.32 -13.88
C ASN A 83 -7.43 1.40 -13.96
N GLY A 84 -6.17 0.99 -13.79
CA GLY A 84 -5.00 1.87 -13.83
C GLY A 84 -4.74 2.67 -12.55
N GLN A 85 -5.53 2.49 -11.49
CA GLN A 85 -5.37 3.17 -10.21
C GLN A 85 -5.03 2.18 -9.10
N ALA A 86 -3.95 2.43 -8.37
CA ALA A 86 -3.59 1.61 -7.22
C ALA A 86 -4.67 1.68 -6.13
N HIS A 87 -5.08 0.51 -5.61
CA HIS A 87 -6.21 0.32 -4.70
C HIS A 87 -7.62 0.62 -5.26
N GLY A 88 -7.73 1.06 -6.53
CA GLY A 88 -9.01 1.35 -7.18
C GLY A 88 -9.53 2.77 -6.97
N PRO A 89 -10.79 3.03 -7.33
CA PRO A 89 -11.30 4.39 -7.55
C PRO A 89 -11.61 5.18 -6.26
N LYS A 90 -11.63 4.52 -5.09
CA LYS A 90 -12.00 5.19 -3.84
C LYS A 90 -10.76 5.68 -3.09
N ALA A 91 -10.65 7.01 -2.92
CA ALA A 91 -9.56 7.64 -2.18
C ALA A 91 -9.48 7.14 -0.72
N GLU A 92 -8.25 7.02 -0.21
CA GLU A 92 -7.94 6.64 1.18
C GLU A 92 -8.52 5.27 1.61
N VAL A 93 -8.67 4.35 0.65
CA VAL A 93 -9.20 3.01 0.91
C VAL A 93 -8.27 1.96 0.33
N ALA A 94 -7.87 0.99 1.16
CA ALA A 94 -7.12 -0.18 0.70
C ALA A 94 -8.04 -1.15 -0.08
N CYS A 95 -7.47 -1.92 -1.01
CA CYS A 95 -8.24 -2.80 -1.89
C CYS A 95 -9.15 -3.77 -1.13
N CYS A 96 -8.71 -4.29 0.03
CA CYS A 96 -9.54 -5.17 0.87
C CYS A 96 -10.74 -4.47 1.52
N GLN A 97 -10.77 -3.14 1.53
CA GLN A 97 -11.88 -2.31 2.04
C GLN A 97 -12.68 -1.64 0.91
N LEU A 98 -12.27 -1.86 -0.34
CA LEU A 98 -13.02 -1.42 -1.50
C LEU A 98 -14.20 -2.38 -1.72
N HIS A 99 -15.43 -1.88 -1.61
CA HIS A 99 -16.63 -2.69 -1.79
C HIS A 99 -17.18 -2.57 -3.21
N MET A 100 -17.85 -3.61 -3.68
CA MET A 100 -18.40 -3.70 -5.02
C MET A 100 -19.51 -2.68 -5.30
N ARG A 101 -20.14 -2.07 -4.29
CA ARG A 101 -21.05 -0.90 -4.45
C ARG A 101 -20.40 0.34 -5.06
N ASN A 102 -19.08 0.38 -5.22
CA ASN A 102 -18.38 1.43 -5.96
C ASN A 102 -18.42 1.21 -7.48
N TYR A 103 -18.96 0.08 -7.93
CA TYR A 103 -19.12 -0.31 -9.32
C TYR A 103 -20.59 -0.49 -9.67
N LYS A 104 -20.89 -0.61 -10.95
CA LYS A 104 -22.24 -0.78 -11.47
C LYS A 104 -22.38 -2.09 -12.22
N ASP A 105 -23.61 -2.57 -12.34
CA ASP A 105 -23.96 -3.70 -13.18
C ASP A 105 -23.49 -3.46 -14.63
N GLY A 106 -22.77 -4.43 -15.18
CA GLY A 106 -22.16 -4.35 -16.52
C GLY A 106 -20.79 -3.66 -16.58
N ASP A 107 -20.23 -3.21 -15.45
CA ASP A 107 -18.91 -2.57 -15.46
C ASP A 107 -17.80 -3.52 -15.89
N LYS A 108 -16.81 -2.95 -16.59
CA LYS A 108 -15.57 -3.63 -16.98
C LYS A 108 -14.46 -3.21 -16.04
N ILE A 109 -13.82 -4.18 -15.41
CA ILE A 109 -12.75 -3.95 -14.44
C ILE A 109 -11.47 -4.62 -14.91
N THR A 110 -10.41 -3.82 -15.10
CA THR A 110 -9.07 -4.32 -15.39
C THR A 110 -8.28 -4.40 -14.10
N ILE A 111 -7.62 -5.55 -13.86
CA ILE A 111 -6.86 -5.82 -12.64
C ILE A 111 -5.44 -6.20 -13.02
N GLU A 112 -4.47 -5.47 -12.46
CA GLU A 112 -3.05 -5.66 -12.72
C GLU A 112 -2.27 -5.69 -11.41
N PRO A 113 -1.09 -6.36 -11.38
CA PRO A 113 -0.20 -6.29 -10.22
C PRO A 113 0.39 -4.88 -10.09
N PRO A 114 0.76 -4.44 -8.87
CA PRO A 114 1.44 -3.17 -8.62
C PRO A 114 2.93 -3.25 -9.02
N ARG A 115 3.20 -3.63 -10.24
CA ARG A 115 4.57 -3.87 -10.74
C ARG A 115 5.39 -2.60 -10.88
N ALA A 116 6.66 -2.72 -10.50
CA ALA A 116 7.72 -1.75 -10.77
C ALA A 116 9.03 -2.53 -10.96
N ALA A 117 10.10 -1.89 -11.41
CA ALA A 117 11.39 -2.57 -11.52
C ALA A 117 11.86 -3.17 -10.19
N ALA A 118 11.61 -2.46 -9.08
CA ALA A 118 11.92 -2.91 -7.72
C ALA A 118 10.84 -3.85 -7.11
N PHE A 119 9.73 -4.09 -7.81
CA PHE A 119 8.66 -5.01 -7.43
C PHE A 119 8.40 -6.01 -8.56
N PRO A 120 9.32 -6.95 -8.80
CA PRO A 120 9.13 -7.97 -9.83
C PRO A 120 7.91 -8.84 -9.51
N ILE A 121 7.24 -9.31 -10.56
CA ILE A 121 6.08 -10.20 -10.42
C ILE A 121 6.58 -11.58 -10.02
N ILE A 122 6.02 -12.13 -8.93
CA ILE A 122 6.24 -13.52 -8.52
C ILE A 122 5.31 -14.42 -9.31
N LYS A 123 4.00 -14.14 -9.28
CA LYS A 123 2.98 -14.87 -10.04
C LYS A 123 1.70 -14.02 -10.11
N ASP A 124 1.06 -13.98 -11.25
CA ASP A 124 -0.21 -13.29 -11.51
C ASP A 124 -0.24 -11.85 -10.97
N LEU A 125 -0.96 -11.61 -9.88
CA LEU A 125 -1.12 -10.30 -9.24
C LEU A 125 -0.16 -10.09 -8.06
N VAL A 126 0.66 -11.09 -7.73
CA VAL A 126 1.60 -11.07 -6.60
C VAL A 126 2.96 -10.53 -7.04
N VAL A 127 3.51 -9.60 -6.29
CA VAL A 127 4.83 -9.00 -6.53
C VAL A 127 5.75 -9.17 -5.32
N ASP A 128 7.06 -9.24 -5.55
CA ASP A 128 8.08 -9.20 -4.49
C ASP A 128 8.27 -7.76 -3.99
N ARG A 129 7.93 -7.51 -2.73
CA ARG A 129 8.10 -6.21 -2.06
C ARG A 129 9.25 -6.20 -1.05
N SER A 130 10.11 -7.22 -1.06
CA SER A 130 11.22 -7.35 -0.11
C SER A 130 12.21 -6.15 -0.16
N ALA A 131 12.24 -5.40 -1.27
CA ALA A 131 12.97 -4.14 -1.33
C ALA A 131 12.54 -3.13 -0.23
N PHE A 132 11.26 -3.12 0.16
CA PHE A 132 10.80 -2.29 1.26
C PHE A 132 11.31 -2.79 2.63
N ASP A 133 11.38 -4.10 2.80
CA ASP A 133 11.88 -4.70 4.04
C ASP A 133 13.34 -4.36 4.23
N ARG A 134 14.17 -4.41 3.18
CA ARG A 134 15.58 -4.01 3.23
C ARG A 134 15.78 -2.52 3.53
N ILE A 135 14.89 -1.64 3.05
CA ILE A 135 14.90 -0.22 3.45
C ILE A 135 14.60 -0.07 4.94
N ILE A 136 13.64 -0.82 5.48
CA ILE A 136 13.31 -0.79 6.90
C ILE A 136 14.44 -1.37 7.75
N GLU A 137 15.07 -2.45 7.32
CA GLU A 137 16.15 -3.14 8.02
C GLU A 137 17.32 -2.20 8.35
N VAL A 138 17.71 -1.32 7.43
CA VAL A 138 18.87 -0.44 7.62
C VAL A 138 18.65 0.78 8.52
N GLY A 139 17.39 1.11 8.86
CA GLY A 139 17.14 2.30 9.68
C GLY A 139 15.72 2.49 10.19
N GLY A 140 14.76 1.67 9.80
CA GLY A 140 13.35 1.80 10.15
C GLY A 140 13.00 1.42 11.59
N TYR A 141 13.93 1.58 12.54
CA TYR A 141 13.82 1.18 13.92
C TYR A 141 14.37 2.25 14.88
N VAL A 142 14.15 2.04 16.17
CA VAL A 142 14.70 2.83 17.26
C VAL A 142 15.50 1.88 18.17
N SER A 143 16.75 2.22 18.47
CA SER A 143 17.59 1.43 19.39
C SER A 143 17.05 1.46 20.81
N VAL A 144 17.31 0.41 21.56
CA VAL A 144 16.95 0.33 22.97
C VAL A 144 17.74 1.40 23.76
N LYS A 145 17.01 2.32 24.39
CA LYS A 145 17.60 3.32 25.26
C LYS A 145 17.97 2.66 26.61
N THR A 146 19.26 2.58 26.90
CA THR A 146 19.82 1.97 28.13
C THR A 146 20.14 3.01 29.19
N GLY A 147 19.39 4.06 29.35
CA GLY A 147 19.59 5.10 30.37
C GLY A 147 18.58 5.00 31.50
N SER A 148 18.72 5.89 32.48
CA SER A 148 17.72 6.09 33.53
C SER A 148 16.40 6.58 32.94
N ALA A 149 15.29 6.31 33.64
CA ALA A 149 14.00 6.92 33.32
C ALA A 149 14.11 8.46 33.29
N GLN A 150 13.29 9.10 32.48
CA GLN A 150 13.19 10.56 32.47
C GLN A 150 12.69 11.05 33.84
N GLU A 151 13.10 12.25 34.22
CA GLU A 151 12.57 12.90 35.41
C GLU A 151 11.07 13.07 35.35
N ALA A 152 10.39 12.96 36.49
CA ALA A 152 8.93 13.09 36.57
C ALA A 152 8.38 14.45 36.03
N ASN A 153 9.23 15.48 36.09
CA ASN A 153 8.89 16.84 35.59
C ASN A 153 9.42 17.12 34.18
N ALA A 154 9.92 16.10 33.45
CA ALA A 154 10.34 16.30 32.08
C ALA A 154 9.14 16.74 31.22
N LEU A 155 9.38 17.69 30.30
CA LEU A 155 8.34 18.12 29.37
C LEU A 155 7.97 16.97 28.43
N PRO A 156 6.68 16.65 28.28
CA PRO A 156 6.24 15.65 27.32
C PRO A 156 6.50 16.14 25.89
N VAL A 157 6.40 15.23 24.94
CA VAL A 157 6.42 15.57 23.51
C VAL A 157 5.23 16.49 23.20
N GLU A 158 5.47 17.55 22.43
CA GLU A 158 4.41 18.46 21.96
C GLU A 158 3.34 17.67 21.20
N LYS A 159 2.06 17.98 21.49
CA LYS A 159 0.94 17.27 20.87
C LYS A 159 0.99 17.31 19.34
N GLU A 160 1.28 18.48 18.75
CA GLU A 160 1.36 18.66 17.30
C GLU A 160 2.41 17.73 16.66
N LYS A 161 3.60 17.64 17.24
CA LYS A 161 4.65 16.73 16.76
C LYS A 161 4.26 15.25 16.89
N SER A 162 3.56 14.93 17.98
CA SER A 162 3.05 13.57 18.21
C SER A 162 1.99 13.22 17.18
N ASP A 163 1.02 14.09 16.94
CA ASP A 163 -0.06 13.89 15.96
C ASP A 163 0.53 13.70 14.55
N GLU A 164 1.44 14.56 14.10
CA GLU A 164 2.12 14.40 12.82
C GLU A 164 2.91 13.10 12.71
N ALA A 165 3.60 12.68 13.80
CA ALA A 165 4.33 11.42 13.79
C ALA A 165 3.38 10.23 13.61
N PHE A 166 2.21 10.24 14.23
CA PHE A 166 1.20 9.20 14.07
C PHE A 166 0.56 9.21 12.69
N GLU A 167 0.35 10.36 12.06
CA GLU A 167 -0.10 10.44 10.67
C GLU A 167 0.86 9.71 9.73
N TYR A 168 2.17 9.93 9.86
CA TYR A 168 3.17 9.21 9.06
C TYR A 168 3.31 7.73 9.46
N ALA A 169 3.12 7.39 10.74
CA ALA A 169 3.12 6.01 11.22
C ALA A 169 1.99 5.17 10.63
N ALA A 170 0.91 5.81 10.14
CA ALA A 170 -0.20 5.14 9.47
C ALA A 170 0.20 4.43 8.16
N CYS A 171 1.39 4.70 7.62
CA CYS A 171 1.89 4.03 6.42
C CYS A 171 1.97 2.52 6.60
N ILE A 172 1.25 1.75 5.77
CA ILE A 172 1.15 0.30 5.81
C ILE A 172 2.11 -0.43 4.85
N GLY A 173 3.00 0.28 4.17
CA GLY A 173 3.97 -0.32 3.26
C GLY A 173 3.37 -1.06 2.06
N CYS A 174 2.19 -0.66 1.58
CA CYS A 174 1.49 -1.37 0.51
C CYS A 174 2.14 -1.24 -0.88
N GLY A 175 2.99 -0.24 -1.12
CA GLY A 175 3.63 -0.01 -2.42
C GLY A 175 2.78 0.73 -3.46
N ALA A 176 1.56 1.18 -3.12
CA ALA A 176 0.71 1.96 -4.03
C ALA A 176 1.40 3.23 -4.55
N CYS A 177 2.15 3.90 -3.68
CA CYS A 177 2.94 5.08 -4.03
C CYS A 177 4.01 4.82 -5.10
N VAL A 178 4.61 3.63 -5.10
CA VAL A 178 5.57 3.21 -6.13
C VAL A 178 4.84 2.90 -7.43
N ALA A 179 3.76 2.12 -7.36
CA ALA A 179 2.99 1.69 -8.53
C ALA A 179 2.37 2.88 -9.31
N ALA A 180 1.95 3.94 -8.61
CA ALA A 180 1.38 5.13 -9.23
C ALA A 180 2.43 6.14 -9.71
N CYS A 181 3.66 6.06 -9.20
CA CYS A 181 4.69 7.04 -9.54
C CYS A 181 5.27 6.78 -10.93
N PRO A 182 5.31 7.79 -11.84
CA PRO A 182 5.95 7.63 -13.15
C PRO A 182 7.42 7.19 -13.08
N ASN A 183 8.10 7.53 -12.00
CA ASN A 183 9.49 7.16 -11.76
C ASN A 183 9.63 5.89 -10.88
N ALA A 184 8.55 5.24 -10.50
CA ALA A 184 8.54 4.14 -9.52
C ALA A 184 9.33 4.48 -8.24
N SER A 185 9.14 5.69 -7.69
CA SER A 185 9.88 6.19 -6.52
C SER A 185 9.27 5.68 -5.22
N ALA A 186 10.12 5.21 -4.30
CA ALA A 186 9.73 4.84 -2.94
C ALA A 186 9.81 6.02 -1.93
N SER A 187 10.00 7.25 -2.42
CA SER A 187 10.25 8.41 -1.56
C SER A 187 9.15 8.67 -0.54
N LEU A 188 7.86 8.41 -0.87
CA LEU A 188 6.78 8.61 0.10
C LEU A 188 6.85 7.56 1.23
N PHE A 189 7.10 6.29 0.90
CA PHE A 189 7.27 5.22 1.89
C PHE A 189 8.45 5.50 2.82
N THR A 190 9.63 5.75 2.26
CA THR A 190 10.86 6.02 3.03
C THR A 190 10.71 7.31 3.84
N GLY A 191 10.14 8.36 3.24
CA GLY A 191 9.87 9.64 3.90
C GLY A 191 8.92 9.53 5.07
N ALA A 192 7.82 8.78 4.92
CA ALA A 192 6.85 8.54 6.00
C ALA A 192 7.52 7.85 7.19
N LYS A 193 8.37 6.82 6.93
CA LYS A 193 9.06 6.12 8.00
C LYS A 193 10.09 7.02 8.72
N LEU A 194 10.85 7.79 7.98
CA LEU A 194 11.80 8.77 8.52
C LEU A 194 11.08 9.86 9.34
N ALA A 195 10.04 10.47 8.79
CA ALA A 195 9.28 11.51 9.47
C ALA A 195 8.65 10.99 10.77
N HIS A 196 8.05 9.79 10.75
CA HIS A 196 7.53 9.14 11.95
C HIS A 196 8.59 9.00 13.04
N LEU A 197 9.73 8.37 12.74
CA LEU A 197 10.74 8.07 13.74
C LEU A 197 11.52 9.31 14.22
N ASN A 198 11.77 10.27 13.31
CA ASN A 198 12.58 11.45 13.60
C ASN A 198 11.82 12.55 14.35
N LYS A 199 10.49 12.48 14.46
CA LYS A 199 9.70 13.44 15.24
C LYS A 199 9.68 13.12 16.74
N PHE A 200 10.03 11.90 17.13
CA PHE A 200 10.09 11.51 18.53
C PHE A 200 11.51 11.59 19.09
N PRO A 201 11.67 11.97 20.38
CA PRO A 201 12.98 12.02 21.04
C PRO A 201 13.72 10.68 21.01
N GLN A 202 13.01 9.56 21.00
CA GLN A 202 13.57 8.22 20.93
C GLN A 202 14.29 7.94 19.61
N GLY A 203 13.86 8.59 18.53
CA GLY A 203 14.48 8.45 17.20
C GLY A 203 15.60 9.45 16.92
N GLU A 204 15.79 10.46 17.77
CA GLU A 204 16.72 11.57 17.53
C GLU A 204 18.19 11.13 17.47
N VAL A 205 18.57 10.18 18.30
CA VAL A 205 19.97 9.70 18.39
C VAL A 205 20.45 9.14 17.05
N GLU A 206 19.59 8.45 16.32
CA GLU A 206 19.91 7.78 15.05
C GLU A 206 19.44 8.58 13.83
N ARG A 207 18.88 9.76 14.01
CA ARG A 207 18.23 10.54 12.97
C ARG A 207 19.09 10.71 11.71
N SER A 208 20.34 11.15 11.87
CA SER A 208 21.25 11.39 10.75
C SER A 208 21.65 10.08 10.07
N ASN A 209 22.06 9.09 10.84
CA ASN A 209 22.44 7.77 10.29
C ASN A 209 21.26 7.09 9.58
N ARG A 210 20.08 7.13 10.19
CA ARG A 210 18.84 6.60 9.59
C ARG A 210 18.54 7.28 8.26
N ALA A 211 18.62 8.63 8.20
CA ALA A 211 18.32 9.37 6.98
C ALA A 211 19.24 8.97 5.83
N VAL A 212 20.54 8.85 6.09
CA VAL A 212 21.52 8.41 5.08
C VAL A 212 21.27 6.96 4.68
N ALA A 213 21.23 6.04 5.65
CA ALA A 213 21.13 4.62 5.37
C ALA A 213 19.86 4.25 4.58
N MET A 214 18.68 4.77 4.98
CA MET A 214 17.42 4.43 4.32
C MET A 214 17.29 5.06 2.94
N VAL A 215 17.79 6.29 2.74
CA VAL A 215 17.74 6.93 1.42
C VAL A 215 18.73 6.27 0.46
N ASP A 216 19.90 5.89 0.92
CA ASP A 216 20.88 5.22 0.07
C ASP A 216 20.41 3.79 -0.26
N GLN A 217 19.88 3.04 0.71
CA GLN A 217 19.26 1.73 0.45
C GLN A 217 18.13 1.84 -0.57
N MET A 218 17.26 2.85 -0.46
CA MET A 218 16.20 3.07 -1.45
C MET A 218 16.75 3.21 -2.88
N LYS A 219 17.89 3.88 -3.06
CA LYS A 219 18.55 4.00 -4.37
C LYS A 219 19.15 2.67 -4.83
N GLU A 220 19.77 1.91 -3.92
CA GLU A 220 20.37 0.60 -4.21
C GLU A 220 19.32 -0.42 -4.66
N GLU A 221 18.11 -0.35 -4.12
CA GLU A 221 16.97 -1.20 -4.52
C GLU A 221 16.42 -0.87 -5.93
N GLY A 222 16.92 0.17 -6.57
CA GLY A 222 16.51 0.53 -7.92
C GLY A 222 15.23 1.34 -8.02
N PHE A 223 14.78 1.94 -6.92
CA PHE A 223 13.68 2.91 -6.96
C PHE A 223 14.14 4.22 -7.62
N GLY A 224 13.27 4.78 -8.46
CA GLY A 224 13.56 6.04 -9.13
C GLY A 224 13.49 7.25 -8.20
N ASP A 225 14.10 8.35 -8.63
CA ASP A 225 14.07 9.62 -7.91
C ASP A 225 12.68 10.29 -7.97
N CYS A 226 12.34 11.00 -6.90
CA CYS A 226 11.10 11.77 -6.85
C CYS A 226 11.21 13.05 -7.69
N SER A 227 10.30 13.21 -8.65
CA SER A 227 10.11 14.42 -9.48
C SER A 227 8.88 15.25 -9.06
N ASN A 228 8.32 14.98 -7.88
CA ASN A 228 7.23 15.74 -7.26
C ASN A 228 5.90 15.75 -8.04
N PHE A 229 5.53 14.61 -8.65
CA PHE A 229 4.25 14.46 -9.37
C PHE A 229 3.04 14.42 -8.44
N ALA A 230 3.21 14.09 -7.15
CA ALA A 230 2.18 13.93 -6.12
C ALA A 230 1.20 12.75 -6.32
N GLU A 231 1.35 11.93 -7.35
CA GLU A 231 0.51 10.74 -7.58
C GLU A 231 0.54 9.77 -6.38
N CYS A 232 1.67 9.69 -5.69
CA CYS A 232 1.86 8.85 -4.52
C CYS A 232 0.94 9.22 -3.34
N GLU A 233 0.69 10.51 -3.12
CA GLU A 233 -0.25 11.00 -2.11
C GLU A 233 -1.69 10.72 -2.54
N ALA A 234 -2.02 10.97 -3.81
CA ALA A 234 -3.36 10.80 -4.36
C ALA A 234 -3.89 9.36 -4.25
N VAL A 235 -3.02 8.35 -4.39
CA VAL A 235 -3.41 6.93 -4.29
C VAL A 235 -3.19 6.33 -2.91
N CYS A 236 -2.67 7.08 -1.94
CA CYS A 236 -2.33 6.52 -0.64
C CYS A 236 -3.57 6.12 0.14
N PRO A 237 -3.74 4.81 0.50
CA PRO A 237 -4.92 4.37 1.25
C PRO A 237 -4.92 4.83 2.72
N LYS A 238 -3.88 5.56 3.13
CA LYS A 238 -3.71 6.12 4.47
C LYS A 238 -3.52 7.64 4.47
N GLY A 239 -3.70 8.32 3.33
CA GLY A 239 -3.61 9.76 3.25
C GLY A 239 -2.23 10.33 3.64
N ILE A 240 -1.14 9.57 3.44
CA ILE A 240 0.20 10.04 3.81
C ILE A 240 0.59 11.23 2.94
N SER A 241 0.87 12.37 3.58
CA SER A 241 1.22 13.61 2.89
C SER A 241 2.60 13.54 2.23
N ILE A 242 2.68 14.16 1.05
CA ILE A 242 3.94 14.37 0.30
C ILE A 242 4.97 15.20 1.08
N SER A 243 4.56 15.93 2.13
CA SER A 243 5.45 16.66 3.03
C SER A 243 6.50 15.76 3.68
N ALA A 244 6.19 14.47 3.88
CA ALA A 244 7.16 13.47 4.33
C ALA A 244 8.41 13.40 3.44
N ILE A 245 8.26 13.56 2.13
CA ILE A 245 9.38 13.57 1.17
C ILE A 245 10.27 14.80 1.37
N ALA A 246 9.66 15.96 1.61
CA ALA A 246 10.42 17.18 1.89
C ALA A 246 11.20 17.07 3.20
N GLU A 247 10.61 16.49 4.24
CA GLU A 247 11.28 16.22 5.51
C GLU A 247 12.44 15.23 5.34
N MET A 248 12.24 14.14 4.66
CA MET A 248 13.28 13.16 4.33
C MET A 248 14.47 13.80 3.63
N ARG A 249 14.22 14.59 2.59
CA ARG A 249 15.29 15.30 1.84
C ARG A 249 16.03 16.28 2.71
N ARG A 250 15.33 17.03 3.55
CA ARG A 250 15.95 17.97 4.50
C ARG A 250 16.86 17.23 5.50
N ASP A 251 16.40 16.12 6.07
CA ASP A 251 17.16 15.35 7.05
C ASP A 251 18.38 14.69 6.40
N TYR A 252 18.22 14.14 5.20
CA TYR A 252 19.31 13.57 4.41
C TYR A 252 20.40 14.62 4.11
N MET A 253 20.02 15.80 3.59
CA MET A 253 20.98 16.87 3.28
C MET A 253 21.70 17.38 4.54
N LYS A 254 21.00 17.51 5.66
CA LYS A 254 21.62 17.87 6.95
C LYS A 254 22.65 16.82 7.39
N ALA A 255 22.29 15.53 7.28
CA ALA A 255 23.16 14.44 7.69
C ALA A 255 24.45 14.33 6.85
N LEU A 256 24.42 14.76 5.58
CA LEU A 256 25.62 14.75 4.72
C LEU A 256 26.62 15.88 5.05
N VAL A 257 26.21 16.93 5.78
CA VAL A 257 27.05 18.09 6.09
C VAL A 257 27.35 18.23 7.59
N SER A 258 26.80 17.38 8.42
CA SER A 258 27.05 17.29 9.85
C SER A 258 28.15 16.28 10.16
#